data_a4b6c985ca3f9383617e494260f7ef62
#
_entry.id   a4b6c985ca3f9383617e494260f7ef62
#
_cell.length_a   1.000
_cell.length_b   1.000
_cell.length_c   1.000
_cell.angle_alpha   90.00
_cell.angle_beta   90.00
_cell.angle_gamma   90.00
#
_symmetry.space_group_name_H-M   'P 1'
#
loop_
_entity.id
_entity.type
_entity.pdbx_description
1 polymer ?
#
loop_
_entity_poly.entity_id
_entity_poly.type
_entity_poly.pdbx_seq_one_letter_code
_entity_poly.pdbx_strand_id
1 'polypeptide(L)'
;QNSVMVTQTTPPPIAVTVYGIPNCDTVKKARVWLDAQGVDVQFHDFKKQGVPLAEASQWLEHVAWDTLINRKGTTWRKLPPDQQAGVTDAASALQLAVTQPSVIKRPVVTWPDGAVTVGFSPDDWQNRLP
;
A
#
# COMPACT_ATOMS: atom_id res chain seq x y z
N GLN A 1 3.39 19.63 40.45
CA GLN A 1 3.43 19.51 39.96
C GLN A 1 3.32 19.08 39.05
N ASN A 2 3.25 19.04 38.77
CA ASN A 2 3.15 18.79 37.98
C ASN A 2 3.04 18.53 36.97
N SER A 3 3.03 18.48 36.85
CA SER A 3 2.92 18.31 36.02
C SER A 3 2.90 18.16 35.11
N VAL A 4 3.05 18.15 35.03
CA VAL A 4 3.04 18.02 34.18
C VAL A 4 2.98 17.63 33.27
N MET A 5 2.99 17.41 33.27
CA MET A 5 3.05 17.05 32.50
C MET A 5 2.74 16.80 31.53
N VAL A 6 2.66 16.61 31.57
CA VAL A 6 2.38 16.41 30.70
C VAL A 6 2.14 16.67 29.82
N THR A 7 2.13 16.85 29.96
CA THR A 7 1.82 17.26 29.07
C THR A 7 2.22 17.00 27.95
N GLN A 8 2.66 16.32 27.75
CA GLN A 8 2.92 16.16 26.56
C GLN A 8 1.96 16.35 25.67
N THR A 9 1.94 17.21 25.25
CA THR A 9 0.94 17.72 24.39
C THR A 9 1.31 17.60 22.94
N THR A 10 2.48 17.03 22.67
CA THR A 10 2.88 16.73 21.31
C THR A 10 2.00 15.59 20.77
N PRO A 11 1.24 15.81 19.70
CA PRO A 11 0.43 14.73 19.14
C PRO A 11 1.34 13.60 18.65
N PRO A 12 0.87 12.36 18.69
CA PRO A 12 1.66 11.25 18.12
C PRO A 12 1.91 11.50 16.64
N PRO A 13 3.04 11.03 16.10
CA PRO A 13 3.28 11.14 14.67
C PRO A 13 2.21 10.42 13.88
N ILE A 14 1.92 10.92 12.69
CA ILE A 14 0.97 10.28 11.80
C ILE A 14 1.58 8.97 11.31
N ALA A 15 0.88 7.88 11.54
CA ALA A 15 1.33 6.56 11.15
C ALA A 15 0.67 6.14 9.84
N VAL A 16 1.48 5.72 8.90
CA VAL A 16 1.06 5.26 7.58
C VAL A 16 1.72 3.92 7.33
N THR A 17 0.98 2.95 6.83
CA THR A 17 1.58 1.67 6.43
C THR A 17 1.76 1.65 4.93
N VAL A 18 2.97 1.36 4.48
CA VAL A 18 3.34 1.25 3.07
C VAL A 18 3.63 -0.21 2.78
N TYR A 19 2.89 -0.79 1.84
CA TYR A 19 3.07 -2.18 1.42
C TYR A 19 3.74 -2.21 0.06
N GLY A 20 4.78 -2.99 -0.07
CA GLY A 20 5.48 -3.09 -1.35
C GLY A 20 6.72 -3.97 -1.25
N ILE A 21 7.63 -3.73 -2.18
CA ILE A 21 8.94 -4.39 -2.17
C ILE A 21 10.02 -3.31 -2.09
N PRO A 22 11.11 -3.56 -1.34
CA PRO A 22 12.11 -2.52 -1.15
C PRO A 22 12.86 -2.19 -2.44
N ASN A 23 13.01 -3.14 -3.34
CA ASN A 23 13.73 -2.93 -4.61
C ASN A 23 12.76 -2.50 -5.71
N CYS A 24 12.10 -1.37 -5.51
CA CYS A 24 11.16 -0.78 -6.46
C CYS A 24 11.34 0.74 -6.40
N ASP A 25 11.63 1.36 -7.54
CA ASP A 25 11.90 2.80 -7.58
C ASP A 25 10.73 3.62 -7.08
N THR A 26 9.51 3.24 -7.46
CA THR A 26 8.30 3.96 -7.01
C THR A 26 8.14 3.86 -5.49
N VAL A 27 8.39 2.67 -4.93
CA VAL A 27 8.32 2.47 -3.48
C VAL A 27 9.38 3.29 -2.76
N LYS A 28 10.60 3.32 -3.29
CA LYS A 28 11.68 4.11 -2.72
C LYS A 28 11.33 5.60 -2.71
N LYS A 29 10.82 6.11 -3.82
CA LYS A 29 10.41 7.52 -3.93
C LYS A 29 9.28 7.85 -2.95
N ALA A 30 8.32 6.94 -2.82
CA ALA A 30 7.20 7.13 -1.90
C ALA A 30 7.68 7.22 -0.45
N ARG A 31 8.58 6.32 -0.06
CA ARG A 31 9.12 6.31 1.31
C ARG A 31 9.94 7.56 1.61
N VAL A 32 10.75 8.00 0.65
CA VAL A 32 11.53 9.24 0.80
C VAL A 32 10.60 10.44 0.96
N TRP A 33 9.55 10.51 0.15
CA TRP A 33 8.60 11.61 0.23
C TRP A 33 7.89 11.65 1.59
N LEU A 34 7.43 10.49 2.06
CA LEU A 34 6.74 10.41 3.36
C LEU A 34 7.69 10.77 4.51
N ASP A 35 8.92 10.30 4.45
CA ASP A 35 9.93 10.63 5.46
C ASP A 35 10.18 12.13 5.51
N ALA A 36 10.25 12.79 4.35
CA ALA A 36 10.43 14.24 4.27
C ALA A 36 9.24 15.00 4.86
N GLN A 37 8.05 14.40 4.89
CA GLN A 37 6.86 15.01 5.49
C GLN A 37 6.75 14.77 7.00
N GLY A 38 7.73 14.07 7.59
CA GLY A 38 7.70 13.75 9.01
C GLY A 38 6.70 12.68 9.39
N VAL A 39 6.33 11.84 8.43
CA VAL A 39 5.35 10.77 8.64
C VAL A 39 6.05 9.53 9.20
N ASP A 40 5.44 8.90 10.20
CA ASP A 40 5.93 7.64 10.74
C ASP A 40 5.47 6.52 9.79
N VAL A 41 6.41 5.96 9.03
CA VAL A 41 6.12 4.94 8.03
C VAL A 41 6.43 3.56 8.58
N GLN A 42 5.43 2.69 8.55
CA GLN A 42 5.63 1.27 8.76
C GLN A 42 5.67 0.60 7.39
N PHE A 43 6.77 -0.06 7.09
CA PHE A 43 6.94 -0.69 5.78
C PHE A 43 6.70 -2.18 5.88
N HIS A 44 5.75 -2.68 5.10
CA HIS A 44 5.47 -4.09 4.97
C HIS A 44 6.07 -4.61 3.67
N ASP A 45 7.05 -5.48 3.79
CA ASP A 45 7.81 -6.03 2.65
C ASP A 45 7.15 -7.32 2.18
N PHE A 46 6.57 -7.30 0.98
CA PHE A 46 5.90 -8.47 0.41
C PHE A 46 6.84 -9.68 0.25
N LYS A 47 8.13 -9.43 0.02
CA LYS A 47 9.09 -10.54 -0.17
C LYS A 47 9.39 -11.25 1.12
N LYS A 48 9.41 -10.53 2.24
CA LYS A 48 9.72 -11.11 3.55
C LYS A 48 8.48 -11.63 4.26
N GLN A 49 7.36 -10.93 4.13
CA GLN A 49 6.18 -11.15 4.94
C GLN A 49 4.99 -11.66 4.13
N GLY A 50 5.11 -11.69 2.80
CA GLY A 50 4.01 -12.05 1.93
C GLY A 50 2.91 -11.00 1.90
N VAL A 51 1.80 -11.33 1.26
CA VAL A 51 0.64 -10.45 1.19
C VAL A 51 -0.29 -10.80 2.35
N PRO A 52 -0.60 -9.82 3.22
CA PRO A 52 -1.48 -10.08 4.36
C PRO A 52 -2.92 -10.20 3.87
N LEU A 53 -3.49 -11.39 3.95
CA LEU A 53 -4.78 -11.72 3.35
C LEU A 53 -5.92 -10.85 3.88
N ALA A 54 -5.97 -10.66 5.21
CA ALA A 54 -7.03 -9.88 5.83
C ALA A 54 -6.97 -8.41 5.37
N GLU A 55 -5.78 -7.84 5.39
CA GLU A 55 -5.57 -6.45 4.98
C GLU A 55 -5.84 -6.28 3.49
N ALA A 56 -5.39 -7.21 2.66
CA ALA A 56 -5.61 -7.15 1.22
C ALA A 56 -7.09 -7.24 0.87
N SER A 57 -7.88 -8.01 1.61
CA SER A 57 -9.32 -8.02 1.46
C SER A 57 -9.91 -6.63 1.74
N GLN A 58 -9.40 -5.93 2.74
CA GLN A 58 -9.84 -4.57 3.05
C GLN A 58 -9.45 -3.58 1.96
N TRP A 59 -8.25 -3.75 1.36
CA TRP A 59 -7.86 -2.88 0.25
C TRP A 59 -8.89 -2.92 -0.87
N LEU A 60 -9.44 -4.11 -1.14
CA LEU A 60 -10.41 -4.30 -2.21
C LEU A 60 -11.80 -3.72 -1.91
N GLU A 61 -12.04 -3.32 -0.66
CA GLU A 61 -13.24 -2.56 -0.30
C GLU A 61 -13.09 -1.07 -0.65
N HIS A 62 -11.85 -0.60 -0.83
CA HIS A 62 -11.55 0.81 -1.13
C HIS A 62 -11.08 1.03 -2.55
N VAL A 63 -10.47 0.01 -3.16
CA VAL A 63 -9.83 0.11 -4.47
C VAL A 63 -10.39 -0.99 -5.36
N ALA A 64 -10.73 -0.65 -6.59
CA ALA A 64 -11.20 -1.64 -7.55
C ALA A 64 -10.10 -2.67 -7.83
N TRP A 65 -10.50 -3.93 -8.03
CA TRP A 65 -9.51 -5.00 -8.23
C TRP A 65 -8.61 -4.74 -9.44
N ASP A 66 -9.16 -4.18 -10.52
CA ASP A 66 -8.39 -3.89 -11.73
C ASP A 66 -7.49 -2.67 -11.58
N THR A 67 -7.66 -1.91 -10.52
CA THR A 67 -6.72 -0.86 -10.13
C THR A 67 -5.61 -1.43 -9.25
N LEU A 68 -5.96 -2.33 -8.34
CA LEU A 68 -4.98 -2.98 -7.46
C LEU A 68 -4.02 -3.87 -8.26
N ILE A 69 -4.53 -4.61 -9.23
CA ILE A 69 -3.71 -5.45 -10.08
C ILE A 69 -3.13 -4.59 -11.21
N ASN A 70 -1.80 -4.55 -11.30
CA ASN A 70 -1.12 -3.79 -12.34
C ASN A 70 -1.06 -4.60 -13.63
N ARG A 71 -2.09 -4.46 -14.47
CA ARG A 71 -2.18 -5.20 -15.73
C ARG A 71 -1.21 -4.68 -16.79
N LYS A 72 -0.58 -3.55 -16.55
CA LYS A 72 0.47 -3.00 -17.41
C LYS A 72 1.86 -3.47 -17.00
N GLY A 73 1.96 -4.13 -15.86
CA GLY A 73 3.23 -4.59 -15.32
C GLY A 73 3.74 -5.87 -15.98
N THR A 74 5.03 -6.10 -15.83
CA THR A 74 5.71 -7.24 -16.45
C THR A 74 5.16 -8.57 -15.92
N THR A 75 4.92 -8.66 -14.62
CA THR A 75 4.45 -9.91 -14.01
C THR A 75 3.11 -10.32 -14.59
N TRP A 76 2.16 -9.37 -14.69
CA TRP A 76 0.86 -9.66 -15.30
C TRP A 76 1.01 -10.10 -16.74
N ARG A 77 1.81 -9.38 -17.52
CA ARG A 77 1.96 -9.67 -18.95
C ARG A 77 2.60 -11.01 -19.23
N LYS A 78 3.37 -11.53 -18.29
CA LYS A 78 4.00 -12.86 -18.42
C LYS A 78 3.09 -14.00 -17.99
N LEU A 79 1.94 -13.71 -17.38
CA LEU A 79 1.01 -14.77 -17.01
C LEU A 79 0.41 -15.42 -18.25
N PRO A 80 0.16 -16.74 -18.22
CA PRO A 80 -0.56 -17.41 -19.30
C PRO A 80 -1.93 -16.76 -19.53
N PRO A 81 -2.40 -16.71 -20.78
CA PRO A 81 -3.68 -16.07 -21.10
C PRO A 81 -4.87 -16.62 -20.31
N ASP A 82 -4.88 -17.92 -20.00
CA ASP A 82 -5.95 -18.50 -19.20
C ASP A 82 -5.93 -18.02 -17.76
N GLN A 83 -4.75 -17.79 -17.19
CA GLN A 83 -4.65 -17.20 -15.85
C GLN A 83 -5.12 -15.76 -15.85
N GLN A 84 -4.74 -14.99 -16.85
CA GLN A 84 -5.22 -13.60 -16.98
C GLN A 84 -6.75 -13.56 -17.09
N ALA A 85 -7.29 -14.44 -17.93
CA ALA A 85 -8.73 -14.52 -18.16
C ALA A 85 -9.50 -14.95 -16.90
N GLY A 86 -8.86 -15.66 -15.99
CA GLY A 86 -9.47 -16.12 -14.75
C GLY A 86 -9.59 -15.04 -13.68
N VAL A 87 -8.97 -13.88 -13.90
CA VAL A 87 -9.03 -12.77 -12.93
C VAL A 87 -10.15 -11.83 -13.37
N THR A 88 -11.31 -11.97 -12.76
CA THR A 88 -12.53 -11.31 -13.22
C THR A 88 -13.24 -10.51 -12.12
N ASP A 89 -12.81 -10.67 -10.86
CA ASP A 89 -13.45 -10.03 -9.72
C ASP A 89 -12.44 -9.87 -8.57
N ALA A 90 -12.90 -9.30 -7.46
CA ALA A 90 -12.07 -9.06 -6.29
C ALA A 90 -11.52 -10.38 -5.72
N ALA A 91 -12.31 -11.43 -5.68
CA ALA A 91 -11.89 -12.70 -5.09
C ALA A 91 -10.77 -13.34 -5.89
N SER A 92 -10.90 -13.39 -7.22
CA SER A 92 -9.87 -13.97 -8.09
C SER A 92 -8.62 -13.09 -8.12
N ALA A 93 -8.78 -11.77 -8.06
CA ALA A 93 -7.66 -10.84 -7.97
C ALA A 93 -6.89 -11.03 -6.67
N LEU A 94 -7.59 -11.23 -5.56
CA LEU A 94 -6.95 -11.46 -4.26
C LEU A 94 -6.12 -12.74 -4.28
N GLN A 95 -6.65 -13.81 -4.84
CA GLN A 95 -5.90 -15.07 -4.97
C GLN A 95 -4.63 -14.88 -5.79
N LEU A 96 -4.72 -14.17 -6.90
CA LEU A 96 -3.54 -13.88 -7.71
C LEU A 96 -2.53 -13.04 -6.93
N ALA A 97 -2.98 -12.01 -6.23
CA ALA A 97 -2.10 -11.13 -5.47
C ALA A 97 -1.34 -11.88 -4.38
N VAL A 98 -1.98 -12.85 -3.73
CA VAL A 98 -1.33 -13.64 -2.67
C VAL A 98 -0.26 -14.56 -3.26
N THR A 99 -0.52 -15.16 -4.42
CA THR A 99 0.41 -16.10 -5.05
C THR A 99 1.49 -15.39 -5.86
N GLN A 100 1.18 -14.21 -6.41
CA GLN A 100 2.08 -13.43 -7.27
C GLN A 100 2.09 -11.97 -6.80
N PRO A 101 2.73 -11.67 -5.66
CA PRO A 101 2.68 -10.30 -5.11
C PRO A 101 3.15 -9.22 -6.07
N SER A 102 4.02 -9.55 -7.02
CA SER A 102 4.53 -8.58 -7.98
C SER A 102 3.47 -8.05 -8.95
N VAL A 103 2.28 -8.66 -9.00
CA VAL A 103 1.18 -8.11 -9.81
C VAL A 103 0.51 -6.91 -9.15
N ILE A 104 0.72 -6.71 -7.86
CA ILE A 104 0.10 -5.61 -7.12
C ILE A 104 0.74 -4.29 -7.53
N LYS A 105 -0.07 -3.30 -7.84
CA LYS A 105 0.41 -1.94 -8.09
C LYS A 105 0.96 -1.36 -6.79
N ARG A 106 2.22 -1.00 -6.79
CA ARG A 106 2.96 -0.58 -5.60
C ARG A 106 3.25 0.91 -5.60
N PRO A 107 3.33 1.52 -4.42
CA PRO A 107 2.99 0.94 -3.12
C PRO A 107 1.48 0.94 -2.88
N VAL A 108 1.02 0.01 -2.03
CA VAL A 108 -0.29 0.12 -1.41
C VAL A 108 -0.10 0.85 -0.10
N VAL A 109 -0.88 1.87 0.15
CA VAL A 109 -0.74 2.68 1.36
C VAL A 109 -2.06 2.71 2.09
N THR A 110 -2.01 2.41 3.40
CA THR A 110 -3.17 2.57 4.27
C THR A 110 -2.95 3.81 5.14
N TRP A 111 -3.92 4.71 5.09
CA TRP A 111 -3.85 6.01 5.73
C TRP A 111 -4.57 5.98 7.09
N PRO A 112 -4.26 6.92 8.00
CA PRO A 112 -4.83 6.90 9.35
C PRO A 112 -6.35 6.94 9.39
N ASP A 113 -7.00 7.55 8.41
CA ASP A 113 -8.46 7.63 8.33
C ASP A 113 -9.11 6.36 7.77
N GLY A 114 -8.32 5.35 7.47
CA GLY A 114 -8.81 4.10 6.88
C GLY A 114 -8.79 4.06 5.37
N ALA A 115 -8.45 5.16 4.70
CA ALA A 115 -8.36 5.18 3.25
C ALA A 115 -7.20 4.31 2.77
N VAL A 116 -7.34 3.78 1.55
CA VAL A 116 -6.32 2.96 0.89
C VAL A 116 -6.05 3.54 -0.49
N THR A 117 -4.77 3.70 -0.81
CA THR A 117 -4.36 4.15 -2.15
C THR A 117 -3.34 3.20 -2.74
N VAL A 118 -3.24 3.19 -4.07
CA VAL A 118 -2.22 2.42 -4.79
C VAL A 118 -1.44 3.34 -5.71
N GLY A 119 -0.14 3.08 -5.83
CA GLY A 119 0.75 3.94 -6.59
C GLY A 119 1.20 5.15 -5.79
N PHE A 120 2.14 5.90 -6.34
CA PHE A 120 2.68 7.10 -5.70
C PHE A 120 2.12 8.33 -6.38
N SER A 121 1.41 9.17 -5.62
CA SER A 121 0.84 10.43 -6.09
C SER A 121 1.07 11.50 -5.02
N PRO A 122 2.17 12.25 -5.10
CA PRO A 122 2.47 13.26 -4.07
C PRO A 122 1.39 14.32 -3.95
N ASP A 123 0.76 14.72 -5.05
CA ASP A 123 -0.31 15.73 -5.00
C ASP A 123 -1.52 15.23 -4.21
N ASP A 124 -1.96 14.00 -4.45
CA ASP A 124 -3.04 13.40 -3.69
C ASP A 124 -2.64 13.20 -2.22
N TRP A 125 -1.43 12.72 -2.01
CA TRP A 125 -0.93 12.43 -0.67
C TRP A 125 -0.79 13.68 0.18
N GLN A 126 -0.44 14.80 -0.44
CA GLN A 126 -0.35 16.09 0.25
C GLN A 126 -1.70 16.46 0.89
N ASN A 127 -2.79 16.15 0.20
CA ASN A 127 -4.13 16.44 0.70
C ASN A 127 -4.58 15.46 1.79
N ARG A 128 -3.91 14.32 1.95
CA ARG A 128 -4.23 13.31 2.98
C ARG A 128 -3.51 13.55 4.29
N LEU A 129 -2.50 14.39 4.28
CA LEU A 129 -1.75 14.76 5.48
C LEU A 129 -2.41 15.98 6.14
N PRO A 130 -2.40 16.05 7.48
CA PRO A 130 -2.97 17.21 8.20
C PRO A 130 -2.20 18.49 7.96
#